data_8445d7ea81798661abfd4dae96c721f1
#
_entry.id   8445d7ea81798661abfd4dae96c721f1
#
_cell.length_a   1.000
_cell.length_b   1.000
_cell.length_c   1.000
_cell.angle_alpha   90.00
_cell.angle_beta   90.00
_cell.angle_gamma   90.00
#
_symmetry.space_group_name_H-M   'P 1'
#
loop_
_entity.id
_entity.type
_entity.pdbx_description
1 polymer ?
#
loop_
_entity_poly.entity_id
_entity_poly.type
_entity_poly.pdbx_seq_one_letter_code
_entity_poly.pdbx_strand_id
1 'polypeptide(L)'
;MKDAMTSPNPQPEQTAARSFRAAIKPAERIMQILFLICGLVAVGFVLIISIYLIVSGIPAIREVGLFNFLFGTTWSAQNDQYGILGFILTSIYGTAGAIVIGVPIGFFTAVYLSKVAPPKVAAVIRTTVNLLAGIPSVVYGLVGMFVLVPWIRETFNLPAGDSLFAAIIVLAIMILPSIISVSETALNAVPQDYEAASLALGATELETYFRVSVPAAKSGIAAAVVLGIGRAIGEAMAIIMVAGNVANMPSLFSSVRFLTTGIAIEMNYASVGSLQRNALYSIGLVLPLHYAHQCTAQHPAQAGQGGLSCYE
;
A
#
# COMPACT_ATOMS: atom_id res chain seq x y z
N MET A 1 -75.36 30.28 -8.11
CA MET A 1 -74.97 28.94 -7.67
C MET A 1 -73.44 28.90 -7.63
N LYS A 2 -72.91 28.89 -6.41
CA LYS A 2 -71.45 28.94 -6.15
C LYS A 2 -70.96 27.53 -5.96
N ASP A 3 -70.09 27.08 -6.86
CA ASP A 3 -69.38 25.81 -6.68
C ASP A 3 -68.20 26.01 -5.76
N ALA A 4 -68.24 25.33 -4.63
CA ALA A 4 -67.21 25.30 -3.64
C ALA A 4 -66.00 24.44 -4.14
N MET A 5 -64.87 25.06 -4.41
CA MET A 5 -63.59 24.37 -4.61
C MET A 5 -63.13 23.79 -3.27
N THR A 6 -63.19 22.46 -3.17
CA THR A 6 -62.54 21.70 -2.08
C THR A 6 -61.07 21.64 -2.35
N SER A 7 -60.27 22.18 -1.44
CA SER A 7 -58.81 22.05 -1.43
C SER A 7 -58.39 20.58 -1.21
N PRO A 8 -57.37 20.06 -1.92
CA PRO A 8 -56.91 18.72 -1.68
C PRO A 8 -56.19 18.63 -0.32
N ASN A 9 -56.65 17.69 0.48
CA ASN A 9 -56.10 17.30 1.75
C ASN A 9 -54.63 16.84 1.57
N PRO A 10 -53.64 17.37 2.34
CA PRO A 10 -52.25 16.96 2.20
C PRO A 10 -52.07 15.49 2.61
N GLN A 11 -51.46 14.75 1.73
CA GLN A 11 -51.20 13.32 1.82
C GLN A 11 -50.45 12.95 3.13
N PRO A 12 -50.85 11.85 3.80
CA PRO A 12 -50.22 11.44 5.08
C PRO A 12 -48.81 10.86 4.94
N GLU A 13 -48.28 10.71 3.72
CA GLU A 13 -46.94 10.16 3.49
C GLU A 13 -45.76 11.07 3.91
N GLN A 14 -45.94 12.39 3.95
CA GLN A 14 -44.89 13.30 4.35
C GLN A 14 -44.69 13.40 5.89
N THR A 15 -45.68 12.95 6.66
CA THR A 15 -45.59 12.93 8.14
C THR A 15 -44.90 11.67 8.67
N ALA A 16 -44.94 10.57 7.92
CA ALA A 16 -44.31 9.30 8.30
C ALA A 16 -42.76 9.35 8.15
N ALA A 17 -42.25 10.10 7.18
CA ALA A 17 -40.80 10.24 6.97
C ALA A 17 -40.09 11.09 8.05
N ARG A 18 -40.82 11.91 8.82
CA ARG A 18 -40.25 12.72 9.91
C ARG A 18 -40.22 12.02 11.27
N SER A 19 -41.00 10.95 11.47
CA SER A 19 -41.05 10.23 12.75
C SER A 19 -40.00 9.12 12.89
N PHE A 20 -39.26 8.77 11.82
CA PHE A 20 -38.17 7.78 11.83
C PHE A 20 -36.80 8.33 12.31
N ARG A 21 -36.75 9.57 12.80
CA ARG A 21 -35.69 9.93 13.76
C ARG A 21 -36.07 9.42 15.16
N ALA A 22 -36.42 8.12 15.19
CA ALA A 22 -36.70 7.40 16.40
C ALA A 22 -35.53 7.54 17.36
N ALA A 23 -35.84 7.78 18.62
CA ALA A 23 -34.90 7.85 19.72
C ALA A 23 -33.83 6.76 19.58
N ILE A 24 -32.59 7.16 19.28
CA ILE A 24 -31.41 6.28 19.23
C ILE A 24 -31.44 5.50 20.55
N LYS A 25 -31.61 4.18 20.45
CA LYS A 25 -31.64 3.35 21.66
C LYS A 25 -30.37 3.64 22.44
N PRO A 26 -30.42 3.72 23.79
CA PRO A 26 -29.25 4.08 24.59
C PRO A 26 -28.01 3.21 24.31
N ALA A 27 -28.22 1.95 23.95
CA ALA A 27 -27.16 1.05 23.51
C ALA A 27 -26.47 1.52 22.21
N GLU A 28 -27.22 2.03 21.24
CA GLU A 28 -26.69 2.54 19.95
C GLU A 28 -25.85 3.81 20.17
N ARG A 29 -26.30 4.69 21.07
CA ARG A 29 -25.52 5.88 21.44
C ARG A 29 -24.23 5.52 22.16
N ILE A 30 -24.24 4.52 23.03
CA ILE A 30 -23.05 4.01 23.70
C ILE A 30 -22.06 3.47 22.67
N MET A 31 -22.54 2.68 21.70
CA MET A 31 -21.68 2.14 20.63
C MET A 31 -21.09 3.24 19.75
N GLN A 32 -21.88 4.25 19.39
CA GLN A 32 -21.37 5.40 18.61
C GLN A 32 -20.27 6.16 19.36
N ILE A 33 -20.45 6.39 20.67
CA ILE A 33 -19.44 7.04 21.51
C ILE A 33 -18.19 6.16 21.61
N LEU A 34 -18.35 4.86 21.80
CA LEU A 34 -17.21 3.92 21.84
C LEU A 34 -16.41 3.96 20.55
N PHE A 35 -17.07 3.90 19.39
CA PHE A 35 -16.39 3.98 18.09
C PHE A 35 -15.71 5.32 17.87
N LEU A 36 -16.35 6.43 18.29
CA LEU A 36 -15.74 7.75 18.25
C LEU A 36 -14.47 7.81 19.11
N ILE A 37 -14.52 7.30 20.32
CA ILE A 37 -13.36 7.27 21.22
C ILE A 37 -12.24 6.41 20.61
N CYS A 38 -12.55 5.22 20.11
CA CYS A 38 -11.56 4.37 19.44
C CYS A 38 -10.92 5.06 18.23
N GLY A 39 -11.73 5.75 17.41
CA GLY A 39 -11.24 6.52 16.27
C GLY A 39 -10.33 7.68 16.71
N LEU A 40 -10.75 8.46 17.72
CA LEU A 40 -9.95 9.57 18.26
C LEU A 40 -8.63 9.08 18.88
N VAL A 41 -8.65 7.94 19.58
CA VAL A 41 -7.45 7.33 20.14
C VAL A 41 -6.49 6.89 19.03
N ALA A 42 -6.98 6.24 17.98
CA ALA A 42 -6.16 5.83 16.85
C ALA A 42 -5.50 7.04 16.15
N VAL A 43 -6.29 8.07 15.82
CA VAL A 43 -5.76 9.33 15.24
C VAL A 43 -4.78 10.01 16.19
N GLY A 44 -5.10 10.06 17.49
CA GLY A 44 -4.23 10.62 18.52
C GLY A 44 -2.86 9.95 18.57
N PHE A 45 -2.78 8.64 18.53
CA PHE A 45 -1.50 7.92 18.48
C PHE A 45 -0.69 8.24 17.23
N VAL A 46 -1.34 8.30 16.05
CA VAL A 46 -0.65 8.66 14.81
C VAL A 46 -0.08 10.07 14.89
N LEU A 47 -0.84 11.03 15.42
CA LEU A 47 -0.38 12.42 15.61
C LEU A 47 0.78 12.50 16.60
N ILE A 48 0.70 11.80 17.74
CA ILE A 48 1.77 11.77 18.74
C ILE A 48 3.06 11.23 18.14
N ILE A 49 3.00 10.10 17.43
CA ILE A 49 4.16 9.51 16.76
C ILE A 49 4.74 10.47 15.71
N SER A 50 3.89 11.09 14.90
CA SER A 50 4.32 12.05 13.88
C SER A 50 5.02 13.27 14.50
N ILE A 51 4.43 13.87 15.54
CA ILE A 51 5.02 14.98 16.27
C ILE A 51 6.35 14.58 16.91
N TYR A 52 6.40 13.40 17.53
CA TYR A 52 7.63 12.89 18.14
C TYR A 52 8.74 12.72 17.10
N LEU A 53 8.47 12.15 15.94
CA LEU A 53 9.44 12.01 14.85
C LEU A 53 9.95 13.38 14.36
N ILE A 54 9.03 14.35 14.21
CA ILE A 54 9.39 15.72 13.81
C ILE A 54 10.33 16.35 14.82
N VAL A 55 9.91 16.37 16.09
CA VAL A 55 10.70 17.02 17.16
C VAL A 55 12.06 16.35 17.32
N SER A 56 12.14 15.03 17.26
CA SER A 56 13.38 14.27 17.42
C SER A 56 14.26 14.27 16.16
N GLY A 57 13.68 14.44 14.96
CA GLY A 57 14.44 14.45 13.70
C GLY A 57 14.99 15.82 13.32
N ILE A 58 14.29 16.92 13.64
CA ILE A 58 14.74 18.29 13.28
C ILE A 58 16.19 18.60 13.70
N PRO A 59 16.68 18.22 14.90
CA PRO A 59 18.07 18.50 15.29
C PRO A 59 19.09 17.98 14.30
N ALA A 60 18.94 16.75 13.80
CA ALA A 60 19.87 16.19 12.80
C ALA A 60 19.83 16.96 11.47
N ILE A 61 18.66 17.36 11.01
CA ILE A 61 18.52 18.14 9.78
C ILE A 61 19.18 19.53 9.92
N ARG A 62 19.13 20.13 11.11
CA ARG A 62 19.78 21.41 11.37
C ARG A 62 21.29 21.31 11.44
N GLU A 63 21.83 20.23 12.01
CA GLU A 63 23.26 20.02 12.18
C GLU A 63 23.94 19.56 10.89
N VAL A 64 23.35 18.58 10.19
CA VAL A 64 23.89 18.04 8.92
C VAL A 64 23.57 18.96 7.74
N GLY A 65 22.47 19.74 7.83
CA GLY A 65 21.93 20.52 6.73
C GLY A 65 20.99 19.69 5.84
N LEU A 66 19.83 20.25 5.49
CA LEU A 66 18.78 19.56 4.73
C LEU A 66 19.28 18.99 3.40
N PHE A 67 20.08 19.77 2.65
CA PHE A 67 20.59 19.34 1.34
C PHE A 67 21.62 18.21 1.49
N ASN A 68 22.54 18.30 2.42
CA ASN A 68 23.53 17.24 2.67
C ASN A 68 22.85 15.97 3.18
N PHE A 69 21.82 16.09 4.00
CA PHE A 69 21.05 14.96 4.48
C PHE A 69 20.30 14.24 3.36
N LEU A 70 19.55 14.97 2.53
CA LEU A 70 18.74 14.37 1.45
C LEU A 70 19.55 13.90 0.25
N PHE A 71 20.57 14.67 -0.15
CA PHE A 71 21.33 14.42 -1.38
C PHE A 71 22.74 13.89 -1.14
N GLY A 72 23.17 13.78 0.12
CA GLY A 72 24.42 13.12 0.46
C GLY A 72 24.40 11.64 0.11
N THR A 73 25.51 11.14 -0.38
CA THR A 73 25.66 9.74 -0.82
C THR A 73 26.33 8.85 0.22
N THR A 74 26.91 9.44 1.26
CA THR A 74 27.67 8.71 2.27
C THR A 74 26.90 8.65 3.58
N TRP A 75 26.73 7.44 4.10
CA TRP A 75 26.20 7.19 5.43
C TRP A 75 27.28 6.54 6.30
N SER A 76 27.79 7.26 7.29
CA SER A 76 28.81 6.78 8.22
C SER A 76 28.63 7.43 9.58
N ALA A 77 28.14 6.66 10.54
CA ALA A 77 27.98 7.14 11.93
C ALA A 77 29.30 7.45 12.61
N GLN A 78 30.42 6.84 12.16
CA GLN A 78 31.76 7.09 12.72
C GLN A 78 32.32 8.45 12.30
N ASN A 79 31.93 8.96 11.15
CA ASN A 79 32.40 10.21 10.57
C ASN A 79 31.35 11.33 10.62
N ASP A 80 30.25 11.14 11.37
CA ASP A 80 29.10 12.04 11.44
C ASP A 80 28.52 12.47 10.07
N GLN A 81 28.60 11.56 9.09
CA GLN A 81 28.08 11.75 7.75
C GLN A 81 26.74 11.00 7.59
N TYR A 82 25.66 11.73 7.33
CA TYR A 82 24.32 11.18 7.30
C TYR A 82 23.59 11.55 6.00
N GLY A 83 24.15 11.13 4.85
CA GLY A 83 23.52 11.27 3.54
C GLY A 83 22.62 10.08 3.23
N ILE A 84 21.35 10.31 2.86
CA ILE A 84 20.34 9.26 2.64
C ILE A 84 19.91 9.06 1.18
N LEU A 85 20.56 9.71 0.22
CA LEU A 85 20.20 9.62 -1.20
C LEU A 85 20.18 8.17 -1.69
N GLY A 86 21.21 7.38 -1.32
CA GLY A 86 21.28 5.96 -1.67
C GLY A 86 20.07 5.17 -1.15
N PHE A 87 19.61 5.44 0.08
CA PHE A 87 18.44 4.76 0.68
C PHE A 87 17.13 5.17 0.00
N ILE A 88 16.98 6.46 -0.34
CA ILE A 88 15.81 6.97 -1.07
C ILE A 88 15.72 6.29 -2.43
N LEU A 89 16.79 6.35 -3.23
CA LEU A 89 16.81 5.75 -4.57
C LEU A 89 16.62 4.23 -4.52
N THR A 90 17.24 3.55 -3.55
CA THR A 90 17.04 2.11 -3.35
C THR A 90 15.58 1.78 -3.05
N SER A 91 14.94 2.55 -2.17
CA SER A 91 13.53 2.35 -1.83
C SER A 91 12.61 2.61 -3.04
N ILE A 92 12.91 3.63 -3.85
CA ILE A 92 12.17 3.91 -5.10
C ILE A 92 12.32 2.77 -6.08
N TYR A 93 13.56 2.36 -6.40
CA TYR A 93 13.82 1.32 -7.39
C TYR A 93 13.31 -0.05 -6.93
N GLY A 94 13.47 -0.37 -5.63
CA GLY A 94 12.96 -1.61 -5.05
C GLY A 94 11.45 -1.71 -5.14
N THR A 95 10.75 -0.65 -4.73
CA THR A 95 9.28 -0.59 -4.81
C THR A 95 8.80 -0.57 -6.26
N ALA A 96 9.39 0.25 -7.12
CA ALA A 96 9.03 0.30 -8.54
C ALA A 96 9.23 -1.06 -9.23
N GLY A 97 10.35 -1.73 -8.98
CA GLY A 97 10.60 -3.07 -9.50
C GLY A 97 9.59 -4.09 -9.02
N ALA A 98 9.23 -4.06 -7.74
CA ALA A 98 8.20 -4.94 -7.18
C ALA A 98 6.82 -4.68 -7.80
N ILE A 99 6.47 -3.43 -8.06
CA ILE A 99 5.20 -3.03 -8.70
C ILE A 99 5.16 -3.53 -10.15
N VAL A 100 6.23 -3.32 -10.92
CA VAL A 100 6.33 -3.74 -12.34
C VAL A 100 6.13 -5.24 -12.49
N ILE A 101 6.57 -6.05 -11.53
CA ILE A 101 6.40 -7.51 -11.53
C ILE A 101 5.06 -7.91 -10.89
N GLY A 102 4.79 -7.42 -9.68
CA GLY A 102 3.69 -7.88 -8.84
C GLY A 102 2.32 -7.41 -9.31
N VAL A 103 2.21 -6.17 -9.83
CA VAL A 103 0.90 -5.65 -10.29
C VAL A 103 0.37 -6.42 -11.50
N PRO A 104 1.13 -6.65 -12.59
CA PRO A 104 0.63 -7.44 -13.71
C PRO A 104 0.22 -8.86 -13.28
N ILE A 105 1.08 -9.55 -12.54
CA ILE A 105 0.79 -10.92 -12.09
C ILE A 105 -0.45 -10.94 -11.20
N GLY A 106 -0.54 -10.04 -10.22
CA GLY A 106 -1.68 -9.94 -9.31
C GLY A 106 -2.97 -9.60 -10.02
N PHE A 107 -2.93 -8.62 -10.93
CA PHE A 107 -4.09 -8.19 -11.72
C PHE A 107 -4.63 -9.31 -12.63
N PHE A 108 -3.76 -9.93 -13.45
CA PHE A 108 -4.21 -11.03 -14.31
C PHE A 108 -4.72 -12.23 -13.52
N THR A 109 -4.11 -12.52 -12.36
CA THR A 109 -4.62 -13.56 -11.46
C THR A 109 -6.00 -13.20 -10.92
N ALA A 110 -6.24 -11.94 -10.53
CA ALA A 110 -7.55 -11.49 -10.06
C ALA A 110 -8.63 -11.59 -11.16
N VAL A 111 -8.31 -11.17 -12.38
CA VAL A 111 -9.23 -11.31 -13.53
C VAL A 111 -9.53 -12.77 -13.79
N TYR A 112 -8.51 -13.63 -13.80
CA TYR A 112 -8.69 -15.08 -13.98
C TYR A 112 -9.60 -15.68 -12.91
N LEU A 113 -9.38 -15.36 -11.62
CA LEU A 113 -10.17 -15.87 -10.50
C LEU A 113 -11.62 -15.38 -10.51
N SER A 114 -11.83 -14.12 -10.91
CA SER A 114 -13.17 -13.51 -10.92
C SER A 114 -14.03 -13.97 -12.09
N LYS A 115 -13.43 -14.18 -13.27
CA LYS A 115 -14.19 -14.29 -14.53
C LYS A 115 -14.00 -15.59 -15.30
N VAL A 116 -12.87 -16.26 -15.16
CA VAL A 116 -12.48 -17.38 -16.04
C VAL A 116 -12.36 -18.71 -15.30
N ALA A 117 -11.86 -18.69 -14.08
CA ALA A 117 -11.47 -19.91 -13.37
C ALA A 117 -12.67 -20.79 -13.02
N PRO A 118 -12.61 -22.11 -13.29
CA PRO A 118 -13.61 -23.06 -12.78
C PRO A 118 -13.68 -23.00 -11.24
N PRO A 119 -14.86 -23.24 -10.61
CA PRO A 119 -15.04 -23.07 -9.17
C PRO A 119 -14.01 -23.83 -8.31
N LYS A 120 -13.63 -25.04 -8.73
CA LYS A 120 -12.65 -25.87 -8.01
C LYS A 120 -11.25 -25.27 -8.06
N VAL A 121 -10.81 -24.77 -9.21
CA VAL A 121 -9.51 -24.11 -9.40
C VAL A 121 -9.47 -22.79 -8.65
N ALA A 122 -10.52 -21.98 -8.77
CA ALA A 122 -10.64 -20.73 -8.05
C ALA A 122 -10.56 -20.94 -6.53
N ALA A 123 -11.21 -21.96 -5.98
CA ALA A 123 -11.15 -22.26 -4.56
C ALA A 123 -9.72 -22.59 -4.08
N VAL A 124 -8.98 -23.39 -4.86
CA VAL A 124 -7.59 -23.74 -4.53
C VAL A 124 -6.68 -22.51 -4.56
N ILE A 125 -6.77 -21.72 -5.64
CA ILE A 125 -5.92 -20.51 -5.77
C ILE A 125 -6.25 -19.50 -4.68
N ARG A 126 -7.55 -19.22 -4.38
CA ARG A 126 -7.95 -18.33 -3.27
C ARG A 126 -7.40 -18.81 -1.93
N THR A 127 -7.49 -20.11 -1.66
CA THR A 127 -6.92 -20.68 -0.42
C THR A 127 -5.42 -20.45 -0.36
N THR A 128 -4.69 -20.68 -1.47
CA THR A 128 -3.24 -20.44 -1.53
C THR A 128 -2.90 -18.96 -1.33
N VAL A 129 -3.63 -18.05 -1.98
CA VAL A 129 -3.43 -16.59 -1.83
C VAL A 129 -3.70 -16.15 -0.39
N ASN A 130 -4.75 -16.68 0.25
CA ASN A 130 -5.07 -16.38 1.65
C ASN A 130 -4.01 -16.94 2.62
N LEU A 131 -3.46 -18.12 2.35
CA LEU A 131 -2.35 -18.68 3.11
C LEU A 131 -1.10 -17.80 2.98
N LEU A 132 -0.76 -17.39 1.75
CA LEU A 132 0.33 -16.44 1.51
C LEU A 132 0.13 -15.13 2.28
N ALA A 133 -1.09 -14.58 2.29
CA ALA A 133 -1.39 -13.37 3.06
C ALA A 133 -1.15 -13.52 4.57
N GLY A 134 -1.33 -14.72 5.10
CA GLY A 134 -1.14 -15.05 6.52
C GLY A 134 0.31 -15.33 6.93
N ILE A 135 1.23 -15.51 5.99
CA ILE A 135 2.65 -15.76 6.31
C ILE A 135 3.31 -14.48 6.83
N PRO A 136 3.99 -14.52 8.00
CA PRO A 136 4.79 -13.39 8.49
C PRO A 136 5.89 -12.99 7.50
N SER A 137 6.14 -11.68 7.34
CA SER A 137 7.13 -11.17 6.37
C SER A 137 8.53 -11.71 6.60
N VAL A 138 8.92 -11.96 7.84
CA VAL A 138 10.20 -12.57 8.20
C VAL A 138 10.39 -13.93 7.53
N VAL A 139 9.33 -14.73 7.37
CA VAL A 139 9.42 -16.05 6.72
C VAL A 139 9.72 -15.89 5.23
N TYR A 140 9.13 -14.90 4.56
CA TYR A 140 9.49 -14.56 3.17
C TYR A 140 10.96 -14.18 3.04
N GLY A 141 11.46 -13.36 3.98
CA GLY A 141 12.88 -13.00 4.05
C GLY A 141 13.78 -14.21 4.27
N LEU A 142 13.38 -15.11 5.18
CA LEU A 142 14.12 -16.35 5.47
C LEU A 142 14.22 -17.25 4.22
N VAL A 143 13.09 -17.50 3.56
CA VAL A 143 13.06 -18.28 2.32
C VAL A 143 13.89 -17.58 1.24
N GLY A 144 13.77 -16.25 1.12
CA GLY A 144 14.59 -15.44 0.21
C GLY A 144 16.08 -15.62 0.47
N MET A 145 16.49 -15.54 1.73
CA MET A 145 17.89 -15.68 2.13
C MET A 145 18.47 -17.07 1.85
N PHE A 146 17.71 -18.13 2.11
CA PHE A 146 18.21 -19.49 1.95
C PHE A 146 18.02 -20.09 0.56
N VAL A 147 17.07 -19.59 -0.23
CA VAL A 147 16.76 -20.13 -1.55
C VAL A 147 17.08 -19.13 -2.65
N LEU A 148 16.54 -17.91 -2.57
CA LEU A 148 16.65 -16.93 -3.64
C LEU A 148 18.05 -16.32 -3.73
N VAL A 149 18.66 -15.95 -2.60
CA VAL A 149 20.00 -15.35 -2.56
C VAL A 149 21.08 -16.30 -3.09
N PRO A 150 21.16 -17.59 -2.67
CA PRO A 150 22.09 -18.55 -3.26
C PRO A 150 21.83 -18.77 -4.74
N TRP A 151 20.56 -18.88 -5.15
CA TRP A 151 20.20 -19.06 -6.57
C TRP A 151 20.66 -17.87 -7.43
N ILE A 152 20.47 -16.63 -6.97
CA ILE A 152 20.97 -15.42 -7.66
C ILE A 152 22.49 -15.46 -7.76
N ARG A 153 23.17 -15.74 -6.65
CA ARG A 153 24.62 -15.82 -6.59
C ARG A 153 25.18 -16.79 -7.63
N GLU A 154 24.65 -18.01 -7.69
CA GLU A 154 25.10 -19.06 -8.61
C GLU A 154 24.74 -18.75 -10.06
N THR A 155 23.49 -18.30 -10.32
CA THR A 155 23.01 -18.05 -11.69
C THR A 155 23.75 -16.90 -12.36
N PHE A 156 24.02 -15.83 -11.62
CA PHE A 156 24.69 -14.62 -12.14
C PHE A 156 26.19 -14.57 -11.83
N ASN A 157 26.73 -15.63 -11.23
CA ASN A 157 28.15 -15.74 -10.84
C ASN A 157 28.66 -14.52 -10.05
N LEU A 158 27.88 -14.12 -9.01
CA LEU A 158 28.13 -12.96 -8.19
C LEU A 158 28.94 -13.35 -6.93
N PRO A 159 29.73 -12.41 -6.36
CA PRO A 159 30.43 -12.64 -5.09
C PRO A 159 29.46 -12.86 -3.93
N ALA A 160 28.33 -12.11 -3.91
CA ALA A 160 27.25 -12.23 -2.97
C ALA A 160 25.92 -12.17 -3.73
N GLY A 161 24.88 -12.89 -3.26
CA GLY A 161 23.58 -12.91 -3.91
C GLY A 161 22.57 -11.96 -3.29
N ASP A 162 22.86 -11.44 -2.10
CA ASP A 162 22.08 -10.40 -1.43
C ASP A 162 22.15 -9.09 -2.24
N SER A 163 21.00 -8.61 -2.69
CA SER A 163 20.96 -7.56 -3.71
C SER A 163 19.61 -6.86 -3.78
N LEU A 164 19.59 -5.73 -4.48
CA LEU A 164 18.33 -5.04 -4.84
C LEU A 164 17.41 -5.97 -5.63
N PHE A 165 17.94 -6.81 -6.50
CA PHE A 165 17.14 -7.76 -7.30
C PHE A 165 16.45 -8.80 -6.42
N ALA A 166 17.14 -9.35 -5.41
CA ALA A 166 16.54 -10.25 -4.43
C ALA A 166 15.41 -9.57 -3.66
N ALA A 167 15.62 -8.34 -3.22
CA ALA A 167 14.61 -7.54 -2.54
C ALA A 167 13.37 -7.28 -3.43
N ILE A 168 13.56 -6.95 -4.71
CA ILE A 168 12.48 -6.74 -5.68
C ILE A 168 11.60 -7.99 -5.80
N ILE A 169 12.21 -9.17 -5.95
CA ILE A 169 11.46 -10.42 -6.09
C ILE A 169 10.66 -10.72 -4.83
N VAL A 170 11.27 -10.61 -3.65
CA VAL A 170 10.59 -10.87 -2.38
C VAL A 170 9.43 -9.89 -2.18
N LEU A 171 9.64 -8.59 -2.43
CA LEU A 171 8.59 -7.59 -2.36
C LEU A 171 7.46 -7.87 -3.36
N ALA A 172 7.79 -8.24 -4.60
CA ALA A 172 6.79 -8.57 -5.62
C ALA A 172 5.88 -9.71 -5.17
N ILE A 173 6.46 -10.78 -4.59
CA ILE A 173 5.69 -11.90 -4.06
C ILE A 173 4.79 -11.45 -2.90
N MET A 174 5.30 -10.63 -2.01
CA MET A 174 4.58 -10.17 -0.81
C MET A 174 3.39 -9.28 -1.10
N ILE A 175 3.41 -8.50 -2.20
CA ILE A 175 2.29 -7.63 -2.56
C ILE A 175 1.17 -8.38 -3.31
N LEU A 176 1.46 -9.55 -3.90
CA LEU A 176 0.50 -10.35 -4.69
C LEU A 176 -0.83 -10.61 -3.95
N PRO A 177 -0.84 -11.11 -2.70
CA PRO A 177 -2.09 -11.41 -2.02
C PRO A 177 -3.01 -10.20 -1.90
N SER A 178 -2.46 -9.05 -1.56
CA SER A 178 -3.23 -7.80 -1.40
C SER A 178 -3.82 -7.34 -2.74
N ILE A 179 -3.02 -7.36 -3.81
CA ILE A 179 -3.46 -6.95 -5.14
C ILE A 179 -4.53 -7.92 -5.67
N ILE A 180 -4.31 -9.24 -5.54
CA ILE A 180 -5.25 -10.26 -6.03
C ILE A 180 -6.58 -10.12 -5.30
N SER A 181 -6.59 -10.15 -3.97
CA SER A 181 -7.83 -10.19 -3.17
C SER A 181 -8.68 -8.94 -3.34
N VAL A 182 -8.06 -7.74 -3.33
CA VAL A 182 -8.79 -6.49 -3.46
C VAL A 182 -9.27 -6.27 -4.90
N SER A 183 -8.44 -6.61 -5.91
CA SER A 183 -8.85 -6.52 -7.32
C SER A 183 -9.95 -7.51 -7.66
N GLU A 184 -9.88 -8.74 -7.15
CA GLU A 184 -10.93 -9.75 -7.33
C GLU A 184 -12.25 -9.29 -6.72
N THR A 185 -12.21 -8.74 -5.50
CA THR A 185 -13.40 -8.19 -4.84
C THR A 185 -14.02 -7.06 -5.65
N ALA A 186 -13.19 -6.16 -6.18
CA ALA A 186 -13.65 -5.05 -7.03
C ALA A 186 -14.29 -5.54 -8.34
N LEU A 187 -13.70 -6.56 -8.98
CA LEU A 187 -14.24 -7.17 -10.20
C LEU A 187 -15.56 -7.91 -9.95
N ASN A 188 -15.70 -8.56 -8.80
CA ASN A 188 -16.93 -9.26 -8.41
C ASN A 188 -18.05 -8.30 -7.99
N ALA A 189 -17.72 -7.07 -7.62
CA ALA A 189 -18.70 -6.03 -7.30
C ALA A 189 -19.36 -5.37 -8.53
N VAL A 190 -18.84 -5.62 -9.74
CA VAL A 190 -19.43 -5.12 -10.98
C VAL A 190 -20.77 -5.82 -11.23
N PRO A 191 -21.88 -5.07 -11.46
CA PRO A 191 -23.19 -5.67 -11.73
C PRO A 191 -23.16 -6.58 -12.97
N GLN A 192 -23.75 -7.77 -12.85
CA GLN A 192 -23.82 -8.76 -13.94
C GLN A 192 -24.56 -8.23 -15.16
N ASP A 193 -25.49 -7.29 -14.99
CA ASP A 193 -26.24 -6.66 -16.09
C ASP A 193 -25.32 -5.96 -17.11
N TYR A 194 -24.18 -5.41 -16.68
CA TYR A 194 -23.21 -4.81 -17.60
C TYR A 194 -22.56 -5.84 -18.52
N GLU A 195 -22.24 -7.00 -17.96
CA GLU A 195 -21.66 -8.10 -18.73
C GLU A 195 -22.70 -8.73 -19.68
N ALA A 196 -23.93 -8.94 -19.18
CA ALA A 196 -25.02 -9.45 -19.98
C ALA A 196 -25.37 -8.53 -21.17
N ALA A 197 -25.41 -7.22 -20.94
CA ALA A 197 -25.65 -6.24 -22.00
C ALA A 197 -24.54 -6.26 -23.08
N SER A 198 -23.28 -6.38 -22.68
CA SER A 198 -22.15 -6.49 -23.59
C SER A 198 -22.23 -7.74 -24.46
N LEU A 199 -22.52 -8.89 -23.86
CA LEU A 199 -22.71 -10.16 -24.56
C LEU A 199 -23.90 -10.13 -25.52
N ALA A 200 -25.02 -9.47 -25.13
CA ALA A 200 -26.20 -9.29 -25.98
C ALA A 200 -25.88 -8.43 -27.23
N LEU A 201 -24.90 -7.55 -27.18
CA LEU A 201 -24.42 -6.78 -28.32
C LEU A 201 -23.42 -7.57 -29.21
N GLY A 202 -23.17 -8.84 -28.90
CA GLY A 202 -22.31 -9.73 -29.68
C GLY A 202 -20.81 -9.67 -29.32
N ALA A 203 -20.44 -9.02 -28.20
CA ALA A 203 -19.08 -9.07 -27.72
C ALA A 203 -18.71 -10.49 -27.21
N THR A 204 -17.46 -10.86 -27.32
CA THR A 204 -16.94 -12.09 -26.71
C THR A 204 -16.77 -11.92 -25.19
N GLU A 205 -16.70 -13.02 -24.46
CA GLU A 205 -16.44 -12.97 -23.00
C GLU A 205 -15.16 -12.19 -22.66
N LEU A 206 -14.07 -12.46 -23.37
CA LEU A 206 -12.80 -11.74 -23.16
C LEU A 206 -12.92 -10.23 -23.43
N GLU A 207 -13.62 -9.83 -24.49
CA GLU A 207 -13.87 -8.41 -24.76
C GLU A 207 -14.71 -7.78 -23.64
N THR A 208 -15.74 -8.48 -23.16
CA THR A 208 -16.57 -8.04 -22.04
C THR A 208 -15.73 -7.84 -20.77
N TYR A 209 -14.85 -8.78 -20.43
CA TYR A 209 -14.00 -8.64 -19.24
C TYR A 209 -13.06 -7.43 -19.32
N PHE A 210 -12.35 -7.26 -20.43
CA PHE A 210 -11.36 -6.18 -20.53
C PHE A 210 -11.96 -4.82 -20.92
N ARG A 211 -13.06 -4.76 -21.66
CA ARG A 211 -13.69 -3.51 -22.11
C ARG A 211 -14.84 -3.03 -21.23
N VAL A 212 -15.43 -3.90 -20.42
CA VAL A 212 -16.57 -3.56 -19.56
C VAL A 212 -16.24 -3.78 -18.09
N SER A 213 -15.93 -5.03 -17.67
CA SER A 213 -15.76 -5.35 -16.25
C SER A 213 -14.53 -4.67 -15.63
N VAL A 214 -13.36 -4.70 -16.28
CA VAL A 214 -12.15 -4.07 -15.79
C VAL A 214 -12.27 -2.54 -15.72
N PRO A 215 -12.76 -1.82 -16.74
CA PRO A 215 -13.00 -0.39 -16.62
C PRO A 215 -14.05 -0.02 -15.58
N ALA A 216 -15.09 -0.83 -15.38
CA ALA A 216 -16.08 -0.62 -14.32
C ALA A 216 -15.47 -0.77 -12.91
N ALA A 217 -14.54 -1.71 -12.73
CA ALA A 217 -13.83 -1.98 -11.47
C ALA A 217 -12.58 -1.11 -11.26
N LYS A 218 -12.25 -0.17 -12.14
CA LYS A 218 -10.97 0.56 -12.16
C LYS A 218 -10.58 1.21 -10.84
N SER A 219 -11.54 1.80 -10.12
CA SER A 219 -11.30 2.46 -8.83
C SER A 219 -10.86 1.46 -7.75
N GLY A 220 -11.50 0.29 -7.69
CA GLY A 220 -11.13 -0.76 -6.76
C GLY A 220 -9.79 -1.41 -7.11
N ILE A 221 -9.51 -1.61 -8.41
CA ILE A 221 -8.20 -2.11 -8.87
C ILE A 221 -7.10 -1.11 -8.53
N ALA A 222 -7.33 0.18 -8.74
CA ALA A 222 -6.37 1.22 -8.36
C ALA A 222 -6.12 1.23 -6.84
N ALA A 223 -7.17 1.08 -6.02
CA ALA A 223 -7.03 0.95 -4.58
C ALA A 223 -6.20 -0.29 -4.18
N ALA A 224 -6.36 -1.42 -4.87
CA ALA A 224 -5.55 -2.63 -4.67
C ALA A 224 -4.05 -2.36 -4.92
N VAL A 225 -3.74 -1.63 -6.00
CA VAL A 225 -2.36 -1.26 -6.34
C VAL A 225 -1.77 -0.32 -5.28
N VAL A 226 -2.51 0.72 -4.86
CA VAL A 226 -2.06 1.64 -3.80
C VAL A 226 -1.80 0.91 -2.49
N LEU A 227 -2.67 -0.03 -2.12
CA LEU A 227 -2.47 -0.87 -0.93
C LEU A 227 -1.20 -1.73 -1.04
N GLY A 228 -0.96 -2.33 -2.21
CA GLY A 228 0.26 -3.09 -2.51
C GLY A 228 1.52 -2.22 -2.39
N ILE A 229 1.49 -0.99 -2.93
CA ILE A 229 2.59 -0.02 -2.83
C ILE A 229 2.87 0.33 -1.37
N GLY A 230 1.84 0.67 -0.60
CA GLY A 230 1.99 1.00 0.82
C GLY A 230 2.65 -0.14 1.60
N ARG A 231 2.27 -1.38 1.31
CA ARG A 231 2.89 -2.57 1.89
C ARG A 231 4.37 -2.72 1.50
N ALA A 232 4.71 -2.50 0.21
CA ALA A 232 6.09 -2.60 -0.27
C ALA A 232 7.01 -1.55 0.34
N ILE A 233 6.55 -0.30 0.45
CA ILE A 233 7.34 0.81 1.04
C ILE A 233 7.57 0.58 2.54
N GLY A 234 6.56 0.06 3.25
CA GLY A 234 6.64 -0.16 4.70
C GLY A 234 7.41 -1.41 5.11
N GLU A 235 7.80 -2.27 4.15
CA GLU A 235 8.47 -3.52 4.48
C GLU A 235 9.91 -3.31 4.93
N ALA A 236 10.26 -3.92 6.05
CA ALA A 236 11.62 -3.88 6.60
C ALA A 236 12.18 -5.29 6.81
N MET A 237 11.40 -6.16 7.49
CA MET A 237 11.92 -7.42 8.02
C MET A 237 12.35 -8.41 6.94
N ALA A 238 11.55 -8.58 5.88
CA ALA A 238 11.92 -9.45 4.77
C ALA A 238 13.13 -8.89 4.01
N ILE A 239 13.17 -7.56 3.82
CA ILE A 239 14.25 -6.90 3.06
C ILE A 239 15.57 -6.98 3.80
N ILE A 240 15.59 -6.84 5.13
CA ILE A 240 16.82 -6.99 5.95
C ILE A 240 17.54 -8.30 5.64
N MET A 241 16.82 -9.36 5.36
CA MET A 241 17.40 -10.68 5.14
C MET A 241 17.96 -10.92 3.73
N VAL A 242 17.53 -10.12 2.74
CA VAL A 242 17.85 -10.38 1.32
C VAL A 242 18.57 -9.25 0.61
N ALA A 243 18.60 -8.03 1.18
CA ALA A 243 19.16 -6.85 0.51
C ALA A 243 20.65 -6.60 0.82
N GLY A 244 21.22 -7.27 1.82
CA GLY A 244 22.63 -7.13 2.22
C GLY A 244 22.93 -5.92 3.10
N ASN A 245 22.05 -4.92 3.15
CA ASN A 245 22.07 -3.77 4.06
C ASN A 245 23.32 -2.88 4.04
N VAL A 246 24.01 -2.82 2.92
CA VAL A 246 25.17 -1.93 2.73
C VAL A 246 24.69 -0.56 2.23
N ALA A 247 25.25 0.51 2.79
CA ALA A 247 24.90 1.88 2.43
C ALA A 247 25.55 2.30 1.10
N ASN A 248 25.18 1.62 0.02
CA ASN A 248 25.65 1.87 -1.34
C ASN A 248 24.62 2.62 -2.18
N MET A 249 25.08 3.23 -3.26
CA MET A 249 24.17 3.67 -4.34
C MET A 249 23.52 2.44 -5.01
N PRO A 250 22.24 2.52 -5.39
CA PRO A 250 21.51 1.37 -5.87
C PRO A 250 22.05 0.85 -7.21
N SER A 251 22.37 -0.44 -7.22
CA SER A 251 22.63 -1.24 -8.40
C SER A 251 21.87 -2.55 -8.28
N LEU A 252 21.41 -3.09 -9.40
CA LEU A 252 20.50 -4.23 -9.40
C LEU A 252 21.06 -5.46 -8.67
N PHE A 253 22.33 -5.72 -8.82
CA PHE A 253 23.02 -6.90 -8.28
C PHE A 253 23.99 -6.57 -7.13
N SER A 254 23.92 -5.38 -6.55
CA SER A 254 24.70 -5.03 -5.38
C SER A 254 23.88 -5.03 -4.11
N SER A 255 24.55 -5.29 -2.99
CA SER A 255 23.96 -5.10 -1.66
C SER A 255 23.60 -3.64 -1.45
N VAL A 256 22.40 -3.39 -0.97
CA VAL A 256 21.81 -2.05 -0.82
C VAL A 256 21.07 -1.94 0.51
N ARG A 257 20.77 -0.69 0.90
CA ARG A 257 20.01 -0.40 2.11
C ARG A 257 18.78 0.43 1.78
N PHE A 258 17.62 -0.01 2.26
CA PHE A 258 16.35 0.73 2.16
C PHE A 258 16.20 1.71 3.32
N LEU A 259 15.31 2.68 3.20
CA LEU A 259 14.98 3.62 4.29
C LEU A 259 14.49 2.87 5.54
N THR A 260 13.59 1.92 5.37
CA THR A 260 13.01 1.11 6.46
C THR A 260 14.03 0.21 7.14
N THR A 261 14.90 -0.44 6.35
CA THR A 261 15.94 -1.32 6.89
C THR A 261 17.02 -0.54 7.61
N GLY A 262 17.37 0.66 7.14
CA GLY A 262 18.31 1.56 7.81
C GLY A 262 17.83 1.91 9.22
N ILE A 263 16.57 2.30 9.37
CA ILE A 263 15.98 2.57 10.70
C ILE A 263 15.98 1.31 11.56
N ALA A 264 15.48 0.19 11.03
CA ALA A 264 15.27 -1.03 11.81
C ALA A 264 16.58 -1.65 12.33
N ILE A 265 17.66 -1.53 11.57
CA ILE A 265 18.98 -2.06 11.97
C ILE A 265 19.67 -1.12 12.94
N GLU A 266 19.81 0.16 12.58
CA GLU A 266 20.69 1.07 13.32
C GLU A 266 20.05 1.67 14.58
N MET A 267 18.72 1.72 14.66
CA MET A 267 18.03 2.27 15.83
C MET A 267 18.41 1.57 17.14
N ASN A 268 18.72 0.27 17.07
CA ASN A 268 19.10 -0.53 18.22
C ASN A 268 20.53 -0.22 18.75
N TYR A 269 21.39 0.32 17.89
CA TYR A 269 22.78 0.64 18.20
C TYR A 269 23.02 2.13 18.46
N ALA A 270 22.10 2.99 17.99
CA ALA A 270 22.23 4.44 18.16
C ALA A 270 21.92 4.85 19.60
N SER A 271 22.86 5.52 20.26
CA SER A 271 22.71 6.03 21.62
C SER A 271 21.61 7.09 21.71
N VAL A 272 20.91 7.13 22.84
CA VAL A 272 19.86 8.14 23.08
C VAL A 272 20.49 9.53 23.06
N GLY A 273 19.91 10.45 22.27
CA GLY A 273 20.40 11.82 22.13
C GLY A 273 21.57 11.99 21.15
N SER A 274 22.06 10.90 20.52
CA SER A 274 23.11 11.01 19.49
C SER A 274 22.58 11.59 18.18
N LEU A 275 23.46 12.23 17.40
CA LEU A 275 23.15 12.74 16.07
C LEU A 275 22.68 11.62 15.15
N GLN A 276 23.28 10.42 15.24
CA GLN A 276 22.86 9.22 14.52
C GLN A 276 21.38 8.90 14.79
N ARG A 277 20.97 8.86 16.07
CA ARG A 277 19.58 8.55 16.43
C ARG A 277 18.61 9.60 15.91
N ASN A 278 18.97 10.87 15.98
CA ASN A 278 18.16 11.94 15.43
C ASN A 278 18.07 11.87 13.90
N ALA A 279 19.15 11.47 13.21
CA ALA A 279 19.15 11.24 11.77
C ALA A 279 18.22 10.07 11.38
N LEU A 280 18.17 8.99 12.17
CA LEU A 280 17.23 7.88 11.95
C LEU A 280 15.76 8.32 12.12
N TYR A 281 15.46 9.19 13.10
CA TYR A 281 14.11 9.79 13.20
C TYR A 281 13.80 10.66 11.98
N SER A 282 14.79 11.37 11.43
CA SER A 282 14.60 12.16 10.20
C SER A 282 14.31 11.28 8.98
N ILE A 283 14.92 10.08 8.88
CA ILE A 283 14.54 9.10 7.83
C ILE A 283 13.07 8.72 7.97
N GLY A 284 12.58 8.53 9.21
CA GLY A 284 11.17 8.25 9.49
C GLY A 284 10.21 9.33 8.99
N LEU A 285 10.65 10.59 8.90
CA LEU A 285 9.87 11.69 8.30
C LEU A 285 9.84 11.64 6.77
N VAL A 286 10.88 11.11 6.14
CA VAL A 286 10.97 11.01 4.68
C VAL A 286 10.05 9.90 4.15
N LEU A 287 9.80 8.84 4.91
CA LEU A 287 8.95 7.72 4.50
C LEU A 287 7.52 8.12 4.10
N PRO A 288 6.76 8.89 4.91
CA PRO A 288 5.41 9.34 4.52
C PRO A 288 5.42 10.25 3.29
N LEU A 289 6.45 11.11 3.15
CA LEU A 289 6.60 11.96 1.96
C LEU A 289 6.89 11.13 0.72
N HIS A 290 7.70 10.09 0.85
CA HIS A 290 7.99 9.14 -0.22
C HIS A 290 6.71 8.39 -0.66
N TYR A 291 5.89 7.92 0.29
CA TYR A 291 4.59 7.32 0.01
C TYR A 291 3.64 8.28 -0.71
N ALA A 292 3.51 9.50 -0.22
CA ALA A 292 2.65 10.53 -0.83
C ALA A 292 3.08 10.83 -2.28
N HIS A 293 4.39 10.95 -2.54
CA HIS A 293 4.91 11.18 -3.90
C HIS A 293 4.59 10.02 -4.85
N GLN A 294 4.73 8.78 -4.41
CA GLN A 294 4.39 7.62 -5.25
C GLN A 294 2.88 7.51 -5.51
N CYS A 295 2.03 7.79 -4.53
CA CYS A 295 0.59 7.85 -4.72
C CYS A 295 0.17 8.96 -5.69
N THR A 296 0.76 10.15 -5.60
CA THR A 296 0.44 11.28 -6.50
C THR A 296 0.95 11.05 -7.92
N ALA A 297 2.10 10.40 -8.11
CA ALA A 297 2.62 10.05 -9.43
C ALA A 297 1.70 9.10 -10.22
N GLN A 298 0.83 8.37 -9.55
CA GLN A 298 -0.17 7.47 -10.17
C GLN A 298 -1.54 8.14 -10.41
N HIS A 299 -1.77 9.33 -9.85
CA HIS A 299 -3.03 10.09 -9.97
C HIS A 299 -3.36 10.65 -11.37
N PRO A 300 -2.43 10.92 -12.31
CA PRO A 300 -2.79 11.40 -13.66
C PRO A 300 -3.70 10.43 -14.41
N ALA A 301 -3.70 9.15 -14.07
CA ALA A 301 -4.62 8.18 -14.68
C ALA A 301 -6.07 8.29 -14.15
N GLN A 302 -6.32 8.98 -13.04
CA GLN A 302 -7.65 9.13 -12.42
C GLN A 302 -8.28 10.52 -12.61
N ALA A 303 -7.48 11.54 -12.92
CA ALA A 303 -7.93 12.94 -13.03
C ALA A 303 -8.85 13.24 -14.23
N GLY A 304 -9.10 12.25 -15.10
CA GLY A 304 -10.02 12.40 -16.25
C GLY A 304 -11.50 12.22 -15.94
N GLN A 305 -11.92 11.79 -14.75
CA GLN A 305 -13.34 11.60 -14.41
C GLN A 305 -13.58 11.79 -12.91
N GLY A 306 -14.18 12.91 -12.54
CA GLY A 306 -14.95 13.16 -11.33
C GLY A 306 -14.23 12.88 -10.02
N GLY A 307 -13.89 13.94 -9.29
CA GLY A 307 -13.26 13.87 -7.99
C GLY A 307 -13.96 12.93 -7.00
N LEU A 308 -13.16 12.05 -6.44
CA LEU A 308 -13.41 11.49 -5.11
C LEU A 308 -12.10 11.67 -4.34
N SER A 309 -12.20 12.45 -3.29
CA SER A 309 -11.10 12.83 -2.42
C SER A 309 -10.49 11.59 -1.75
N CYS A 310 -9.18 11.57 -1.60
CA CYS A 310 -8.45 10.60 -0.77
C CYS A 310 -8.67 10.83 0.75
N TYR A 311 -9.76 11.54 1.13
CA TYR A 311 -10.15 11.82 2.51
C TYR A 311 -11.66 11.58 2.66
N GLU A 312 -12.07 10.33 2.82
CA GLU A 312 -13.23 9.93 3.61
C GLU A 312 -13.00 8.51 4.17
#